data_bd11b19adfdd9faaf94d721cdd9c1f34
#
_entry.id   bd11b19adfdd9faaf94d721cdd9c1f34
#
_cell.length_a   1.000
_cell.length_b   1.000
_cell.length_c   1.000
_cell.angle_alpha   90.00
_cell.angle_beta   90.00
_cell.angle_gamma   90.00
#
_symmetry.space_group_name_H-M   'P 1'
#
loop_
_entity.id
_entity.type
_entity.pdbx_description
1 polymer ?
#
loop_
_entity_poly.entity_id
_entity_poly.type
_entity_poly.pdbx_seq_one_letter_code
_entity_poly.pdbx_strand_id
1 'polypeptide(L)'
;MSEIFWINKLNIKPRKTLGQNFLIDTNISRKITKLVQGQLADPIIEIGPGTGSLTNELLKDNYRIKAVEVDKQLTHLLRERFGDVPNIEIINEDAMSFDYSQLTGPWWIMVGNLPYNIGTRLLIKLITEVPQIHRYVIMLQDEVAERIVAKPNTKHYGSISVLFSLFTDSKLQFNVSNNCFEPKPKILSTVLTIQRETLVDEEIRFKAFEISKIAFQQKRKKIKT
;
A
#
# COMPACT_ATOMS: atom_id res chain seq x y z
N MET A 1 -23.82 -2.52 5.35
CA MET A 1 -23.59 -1.77 6.62
C MET A 1 -22.41 -0.83 6.40
N SER A 2 -22.41 0.36 7.04
CA SER A 2 -21.33 1.36 6.89
C SER A 2 -20.10 0.98 7.74
N GLU A 3 -18.92 1.53 7.41
CA GLU A 3 -17.70 1.33 8.20
C GLU A 3 -17.86 1.87 9.64
N ILE A 4 -18.55 3.01 9.79
CA ILE A 4 -18.86 3.61 11.10
C ILE A 4 -19.69 2.65 11.96
N PHE A 5 -20.64 1.92 11.36
CA PHE A 5 -21.40 0.91 12.07
C PHE A 5 -20.49 -0.16 12.72
N TRP A 6 -19.49 -0.65 11.97
CA TRP A 6 -18.58 -1.68 12.47
C TRP A 6 -17.63 -1.14 13.54
N ILE A 7 -17.12 0.09 13.37
CA ILE A 7 -16.30 0.78 14.38
C ILE A 7 -17.08 0.87 15.70
N ASN A 8 -18.32 1.31 15.64
CA ASN A 8 -19.16 1.48 16.83
C ASN A 8 -19.57 0.14 17.45
N LYS A 9 -20.00 -0.84 16.63
CA LYS A 9 -20.48 -2.16 17.09
C LYS A 9 -19.42 -2.88 17.93
N LEU A 10 -18.16 -2.83 17.52
CA LEU A 10 -17.07 -3.50 18.22
C LEU A 10 -16.24 -2.55 19.10
N ASN A 11 -16.70 -1.32 19.30
CA ASN A 11 -16.01 -0.29 20.10
C ASN A 11 -14.53 -0.18 19.71
N ILE A 12 -14.27 -0.13 18.39
CA ILE A 12 -12.90 -0.03 17.85
C ILE A 12 -12.30 1.32 18.22
N LYS A 13 -11.19 1.28 18.94
CA LYS A 13 -10.41 2.49 19.27
C LYS A 13 -9.17 2.55 18.39
N PRO A 14 -9.09 3.54 17.48
CA PRO A 14 -7.93 3.70 16.60
C PRO A 14 -6.63 3.84 17.38
N ARG A 15 -5.63 3.03 17.05
CA ARG A 15 -4.32 3.04 17.72
C ARG A 15 -3.38 4.00 17.00
N LYS A 16 -3.03 5.10 17.66
CA LYS A 16 -2.09 6.09 17.10
C LYS A 16 -0.71 5.49 16.79
N THR A 17 -0.26 4.53 17.59
CA THR A 17 1.02 3.82 17.39
C THR A 17 1.03 3.01 16.10
N LEU A 18 -0.12 2.57 15.62
CA LEU A 18 -0.28 1.86 14.35
C LEU A 18 -0.65 2.80 13.19
N GLY A 19 -0.77 4.11 13.43
CA GLY A 19 -1.11 5.09 12.39
C GLY A 19 -2.49 4.89 11.76
N GLN A 20 -3.44 4.34 12.52
CA GLN A 20 -4.76 3.95 12.02
C GLN A 20 -5.63 5.17 11.69
N ASN A 21 -6.06 5.24 10.43
CA ASN A 21 -7.09 6.13 9.91
C ASN A 21 -7.95 5.30 8.95
N PHE A 22 -9.15 4.92 9.38
CA PHE A 22 -10.02 4.03 8.63
C PHE A 22 -10.74 4.79 7.51
N LEU A 23 -10.66 4.29 6.29
CA LEU A 23 -11.40 4.82 5.16
C LEU A 23 -12.89 4.46 5.35
N ILE A 24 -13.75 5.48 5.47
CA ILE A 24 -15.18 5.32 5.72
C ILE A 24 -16.06 5.66 4.51
N ASP A 25 -15.50 6.28 3.49
CA ASP A 25 -16.20 6.66 2.27
C ASP A 25 -16.18 5.53 1.24
N THR A 26 -17.32 4.88 1.06
CA THR A 26 -17.49 3.77 0.11
C THR A 26 -17.27 4.17 -1.35
N ASN A 27 -17.55 5.43 -1.73
CA ASN A 27 -17.30 5.89 -3.11
C ASN A 27 -15.80 5.97 -3.39
N ILE A 28 -15.02 6.38 -2.40
CA ILE A 28 -13.55 6.38 -2.51
C ILE A 28 -13.04 4.93 -2.58
N SER A 29 -13.56 4.02 -1.73
CA SER A 29 -13.19 2.59 -1.79
C SER A 29 -13.45 2.01 -3.18
N ARG A 30 -14.63 2.23 -3.76
CA ARG A 30 -14.96 1.81 -5.14
C ARG A 30 -14.06 2.44 -6.19
N LYS A 31 -13.71 3.72 -6.02
CA LYS A 31 -12.81 4.40 -6.96
C LYS A 31 -11.40 3.81 -6.92
N ILE A 32 -10.92 3.42 -5.74
CA ILE A 32 -9.63 2.76 -5.56
C ILE A 32 -9.66 1.37 -6.18
N THR A 33 -10.66 0.54 -5.87
CA THR A 33 -10.71 -0.84 -6.36
C THR A 33 -10.86 -0.93 -7.87
N LYS A 34 -11.53 0.04 -8.52
CA LYS A 34 -11.58 0.14 -9.99
C LYS A 34 -10.20 0.33 -10.66
N LEU A 35 -9.18 0.78 -9.92
CA LEU A 35 -7.81 0.89 -10.42
C LEU A 35 -7.06 -0.44 -10.41
N VAL A 36 -7.60 -1.48 -9.80
CA VAL A 36 -6.93 -2.78 -9.67
C VAL A 36 -6.63 -3.39 -11.04
N GLN A 37 -7.51 -3.26 -12.02
CA GLN A 37 -7.29 -3.63 -13.44
C GLN A 37 -6.56 -4.97 -13.64
N GLY A 38 -6.77 -5.93 -12.74
CA GLY A 38 -6.25 -7.29 -12.84
C GLY A 38 -7.22 -8.19 -13.63
N GLN A 39 -6.73 -9.34 -14.06
CA GLN A 39 -7.65 -10.42 -14.43
C GLN A 39 -8.31 -10.93 -13.15
N LEU A 40 -9.54 -11.44 -13.23
CA LEU A 40 -10.23 -12.02 -12.06
C LEU A 40 -9.44 -13.16 -11.38
N ALA A 41 -8.48 -13.74 -12.10
CA ALA A 41 -7.58 -14.76 -11.58
C ALA A 41 -6.39 -14.21 -10.80
N ASP A 42 -6.07 -12.91 -10.92
CA ASP A 42 -4.92 -12.33 -10.23
C ASP A 42 -5.21 -12.22 -8.73
N PRO A 43 -4.40 -12.86 -7.87
CA PRO A 43 -4.62 -12.80 -6.43
C PRO A 43 -4.22 -11.44 -5.87
N ILE A 44 -4.95 -11.02 -4.83
CA ILE A 44 -4.69 -9.75 -4.13
C ILE A 44 -4.07 -10.04 -2.76
N ILE A 45 -3.03 -9.29 -2.43
CA ILE A 45 -2.61 -9.10 -1.06
C ILE A 45 -3.06 -7.72 -0.59
N GLU A 46 -3.95 -7.67 0.40
CA GLU A 46 -4.38 -6.43 1.04
C GLU A 46 -3.60 -6.23 2.33
N ILE A 47 -2.89 -5.12 2.44
CA ILE A 47 -2.11 -4.78 3.63
C ILE A 47 -2.84 -3.71 4.43
N GLY A 48 -3.11 -4.03 5.71
CA GLY A 48 -3.83 -3.16 6.61
C GLY A 48 -5.28 -2.94 6.17
N PRO A 49 -6.09 -4.00 6.00
CA PRO A 49 -7.49 -3.90 5.61
C PRO A 49 -8.32 -3.04 6.59
N GLY A 50 -7.87 -2.90 7.83
CA GLY A 50 -8.52 -2.10 8.84
C GLY A 50 -9.93 -2.62 9.15
N THR A 51 -10.94 -1.78 8.92
CA THR A 51 -12.35 -2.19 9.06
C THR A 51 -12.88 -2.98 7.87
N GLY A 52 -12.11 -3.11 6.77
CA GLY A 52 -12.47 -3.89 5.58
C GLY A 52 -13.18 -3.08 4.49
N SER A 53 -12.94 -1.78 4.43
CA SER A 53 -13.57 -0.90 3.45
C SER A 53 -13.19 -1.25 2.00
N LEU A 54 -11.89 -1.49 1.74
CA LEU A 54 -11.42 -1.94 0.43
C LEU A 54 -11.75 -3.43 0.21
N THR A 55 -11.53 -4.27 1.23
CA THR A 55 -11.87 -5.70 1.23
C THR A 55 -13.29 -5.93 0.72
N ASN A 56 -14.26 -5.18 1.26
CA ASN A 56 -15.67 -5.33 0.89
C ASN A 56 -15.94 -5.04 -0.60
N GLU A 57 -15.26 -4.07 -1.18
CA GLU A 57 -15.44 -3.75 -2.61
C GLU A 57 -14.69 -4.75 -3.51
N LEU A 58 -13.49 -5.20 -3.10
CA LEU A 58 -12.72 -6.23 -3.81
C LEU A 58 -13.46 -7.58 -3.87
N LEU A 59 -14.11 -7.99 -2.77
CA LEU A 59 -14.89 -9.23 -2.72
C LEU A 59 -16.12 -9.20 -3.63
N LYS A 60 -16.72 -8.04 -3.88
CA LYS A 60 -17.81 -7.90 -4.85
C LYS A 60 -17.38 -8.21 -6.28
N ASP A 61 -16.13 -7.95 -6.59
CA ASP A 61 -15.52 -8.23 -7.89
C ASP A 61 -14.90 -9.64 -7.96
N ASN A 62 -15.18 -10.51 -6.97
CA ASN A 62 -14.74 -11.92 -6.89
C ASN A 62 -13.22 -12.15 -6.86
N TYR A 63 -12.42 -11.17 -6.43
CA TYR A 63 -10.98 -11.38 -6.25
C TYR A 63 -10.69 -12.37 -5.11
N ARG A 64 -9.58 -13.11 -5.24
CA ARG A 64 -9.00 -13.91 -4.15
C ARG A 64 -8.08 -13.01 -3.34
N ILE A 65 -8.31 -12.93 -2.03
CA ILE A 65 -7.65 -11.95 -1.17
C ILE A 65 -6.89 -12.65 -0.03
N LYS A 66 -5.62 -12.32 0.16
CA LYS A 66 -4.91 -12.48 1.43
C LYS A 66 -4.88 -11.13 2.13
N ALA A 67 -5.58 -11.03 3.27
CA ALA A 67 -5.70 -9.79 4.04
C ALA A 67 -4.78 -9.87 5.27
N VAL A 68 -3.72 -9.07 5.30
CA VAL A 68 -2.70 -9.07 6.38
C VAL A 68 -2.95 -7.88 7.30
N GLU A 69 -3.33 -8.15 8.56
CA GLU A 69 -3.66 -7.15 9.57
C GLU A 69 -2.92 -7.43 10.88
N VAL A 70 -2.20 -6.43 11.40
CA VAL A 70 -1.43 -6.55 12.64
C VAL A 70 -2.29 -6.43 13.89
N ASP A 71 -3.39 -5.69 13.82
CA ASP A 71 -4.27 -5.45 14.96
C ASP A 71 -5.24 -6.62 15.17
N LYS A 72 -5.09 -7.33 16.29
CA LYS A 72 -5.95 -8.48 16.66
C LYS A 72 -7.44 -8.13 16.73
N GLN A 73 -7.78 -6.91 17.16
CA GLN A 73 -9.17 -6.48 17.26
C GLN A 73 -9.79 -6.29 15.87
N LEU A 74 -9.02 -5.71 14.93
CA LEU A 74 -9.44 -5.57 13.54
C LEU A 74 -9.47 -6.93 12.83
N THR A 75 -8.52 -7.82 13.10
CA THR A 75 -8.55 -9.19 12.58
C THR A 75 -9.81 -9.94 13.02
N HIS A 76 -10.24 -9.77 14.28
CA HIS A 76 -11.49 -10.34 14.77
C HIS A 76 -12.70 -9.76 14.03
N LEU A 77 -12.75 -8.43 13.87
CA LEU A 77 -13.78 -7.75 13.08
C LEU A 77 -13.87 -8.28 11.65
N LEU A 78 -12.72 -8.43 10.98
CA LEU A 78 -12.67 -8.92 9.61
C LEU A 78 -13.20 -10.36 9.50
N ARG A 79 -12.87 -11.22 10.46
CA ARG A 79 -13.41 -12.59 10.53
C ARG A 79 -14.90 -12.62 10.77
N GLU A 80 -15.43 -11.72 11.60
CA GLU A 80 -16.89 -11.58 11.79
C GLU A 80 -17.60 -11.10 10.52
N ARG A 81 -16.95 -10.23 9.74
CA ARG A 81 -17.52 -9.67 8.50
C ARG A 81 -17.43 -10.60 7.29
N PHE A 82 -16.34 -11.30 7.18
CA PHE A 82 -15.93 -11.98 5.95
C PHE A 82 -15.48 -13.43 6.14
N GLY A 83 -15.51 -13.97 7.39
CA GLY A 83 -14.97 -15.29 7.69
C GLY A 83 -15.65 -16.45 6.95
N ASP A 84 -16.92 -16.28 6.55
CA ASP A 84 -17.67 -17.26 5.76
C ASP A 84 -17.50 -17.10 4.24
N VAL A 85 -16.74 -16.07 3.79
CA VAL A 85 -16.52 -15.84 2.37
C VAL A 85 -15.33 -16.69 1.88
N PRO A 86 -15.50 -17.54 0.88
CA PRO A 86 -14.47 -18.52 0.48
C PRO A 86 -13.24 -17.88 -0.18
N ASN A 87 -13.38 -16.66 -0.68
CA ASN A 87 -12.34 -16.00 -1.48
C ASN A 87 -11.39 -15.11 -0.65
N ILE A 88 -11.44 -15.18 0.69
CA ILE A 88 -10.57 -14.38 1.55
C ILE A 88 -9.89 -15.23 2.62
N GLU A 89 -8.59 -15.00 2.79
CA GLU A 89 -7.79 -15.49 3.92
C GLU A 89 -7.38 -14.29 4.79
N ILE A 90 -7.78 -14.32 6.07
CA ILE A 90 -7.49 -13.24 7.02
C ILE A 90 -6.35 -13.65 7.94
N ILE A 91 -5.22 -12.96 7.82
CA ILE A 91 -3.95 -13.27 8.47
C ILE A 91 -3.65 -12.20 9.51
N ASN A 92 -3.40 -12.62 10.77
CA ASN A 92 -3.02 -11.70 11.83
C ASN A 92 -1.49 -11.66 11.95
N GLU A 93 -0.84 -10.80 11.19
CA GLU A 93 0.62 -10.63 11.16
C GLU A 93 1.01 -9.17 10.88
N ASP A 94 2.25 -8.83 11.22
CA ASP A 94 2.86 -7.56 10.81
C ASP A 94 3.38 -7.70 9.37
N ALA A 95 2.92 -6.81 8.47
CA ALA A 95 3.36 -6.79 7.08
C ALA A 95 4.88 -6.60 6.91
N MET A 96 5.57 -6.02 7.90
CA MET A 96 7.03 -5.89 7.87
C MET A 96 7.76 -7.22 8.08
N SER A 97 7.14 -8.17 8.78
CA SER A 97 7.70 -9.50 9.07
C SER A 97 6.98 -10.65 8.36
N PHE A 98 5.89 -10.36 7.67
CA PHE A 98 5.14 -11.36 6.91
C PHE A 98 6.06 -12.10 5.92
N ASP A 99 5.90 -13.42 5.87
CA ASP A 99 6.64 -14.27 4.91
C ASP A 99 6.00 -14.19 3.52
N TYR A 100 6.52 -13.30 2.68
CA TYR A 100 6.04 -13.10 1.30
C TYR A 100 6.34 -14.29 0.36
N SER A 101 7.15 -15.28 0.77
CA SER A 101 7.35 -16.51 -0.01
C SER A 101 6.06 -17.34 -0.17
N GLN A 102 5.08 -17.11 0.73
CA GLN A 102 3.74 -17.72 0.65
C GLN A 102 2.90 -17.18 -0.52
N LEU A 103 3.34 -16.12 -1.19
CA LEU A 103 2.71 -15.60 -2.41
C LEU A 103 3.15 -16.47 -3.60
N THR A 104 2.50 -17.62 -3.74
CA THR A 104 2.80 -18.58 -4.82
C THR A 104 2.24 -18.11 -6.16
N GLY A 105 2.97 -18.39 -7.23
CA GLY A 105 2.62 -17.95 -8.58
C GLY A 105 3.03 -16.51 -8.88
N PRO A 106 3.04 -16.13 -10.17
CA PRO A 106 3.31 -14.76 -10.59
C PRO A 106 2.06 -13.87 -10.43
N TRP A 107 2.26 -12.55 -10.47
CA TRP A 107 1.21 -11.57 -10.72
C TRP A 107 0.28 -11.25 -9.53
N TRP A 108 0.83 -11.16 -8.33
CA TRP A 108 0.08 -10.61 -7.20
C TRP A 108 -0.14 -9.10 -7.35
N ILE A 109 -1.32 -8.65 -6.92
CA ILE A 109 -1.65 -7.22 -6.83
C ILE A 109 -1.70 -6.83 -5.36
N MET A 110 -0.92 -5.83 -4.98
CA MET A 110 -0.99 -5.28 -3.63
C MET A 110 -1.97 -4.13 -3.57
N VAL A 111 -2.92 -4.20 -2.65
CA VAL A 111 -3.89 -3.13 -2.37
C VAL A 111 -3.77 -2.71 -0.91
N GLY A 112 -3.91 -1.42 -0.62
CA GLY A 112 -3.93 -0.99 0.77
C GLY A 112 -3.99 0.51 0.99
N ASN A 113 -4.64 0.89 2.11
CA ASN A 113 -4.52 2.19 2.73
C ASN A 113 -3.38 2.11 3.74
N LEU A 114 -2.14 2.38 3.31
CA LEU A 114 -0.96 2.09 4.11
C LEU A 114 -0.82 3.01 5.32
N PRO A 115 -0.55 2.43 6.51
CA PRO A 115 -0.27 3.22 7.70
C PRO A 115 0.90 4.18 7.49
N TYR A 116 0.74 5.42 7.91
CA TYR A 116 1.70 6.51 7.63
C TYR A 116 3.09 6.28 8.24
N ASN A 117 3.19 5.53 9.34
CA ASN A 117 4.45 5.27 10.04
C ASN A 117 5.33 4.22 9.35
N ILE A 118 4.75 3.28 8.61
CA ILE A 118 5.49 2.17 7.97
C ILE A 118 5.40 2.16 6.45
N GLY A 119 4.42 2.86 5.85
CA GLY A 119 4.08 2.74 4.44
C GLY A 119 5.27 2.86 3.48
N THR A 120 6.13 3.87 3.68
CA THR A 120 7.34 4.05 2.84
C THR A 120 8.31 2.89 2.98
N ARG A 121 8.59 2.46 4.22
CA ARG A 121 9.54 1.36 4.48
C ARG A 121 9.02 0.05 3.92
N LEU A 122 7.73 -0.20 4.10
CA LEU A 122 7.07 -1.39 3.57
C LEU A 122 7.15 -1.42 2.04
N LEU A 123 6.84 -0.31 1.37
CA LEU A 123 6.92 -0.24 -0.10
C LEU A 123 8.33 -0.46 -0.63
N ILE A 124 9.35 0.11 0.03
CA ILE A 124 10.75 -0.15 -0.34
C ILE A 124 11.01 -1.65 -0.26
N LYS A 125 10.67 -2.29 0.88
CA LYS A 125 10.82 -3.75 1.07
C LYS A 125 10.12 -4.52 -0.05
N LEU A 126 8.85 -4.22 -0.32
CA LEU A 126 8.07 -4.96 -1.32
C LEU A 126 8.63 -4.80 -2.73
N ILE A 127 9.09 -3.60 -3.09
CA ILE A 127 9.71 -3.35 -4.40
C ILE A 127 11.06 -4.06 -4.54
N THR A 128 11.85 -4.15 -3.47
CA THR A 128 13.20 -4.72 -3.54
C THR A 128 13.26 -6.22 -3.27
N GLU A 129 12.33 -6.78 -2.50
CA GLU A 129 12.43 -8.14 -1.99
C GLU A 129 11.30 -9.08 -2.45
N VAL A 130 10.19 -8.54 -3.00
CA VAL A 130 8.98 -9.33 -3.34
C VAL A 130 8.63 -9.17 -4.82
N PRO A 131 9.35 -9.85 -5.73
CA PRO A 131 9.13 -9.74 -7.17
C PRO A 131 7.77 -10.30 -7.62
N GLN A 132 7.12 -11.14 -6.82
CA GLN A 132 5.79 -11.70 -7.08
C GLN A 132 4.70 -10.61 -7.17
N ILE A 133 4.89 -9.48 -6.48
CA ILE A 133 3.95 -8.36 -6.56
C ILE A 133 4.33 -7.48 -7.74
N HIS A 134 3.51 -7.51 -8.78
CA HIS A 134 3.76 -6.78 -10.02
C HIS A 134 2.99 -5.45 -10.11
N ARG A 135 1.90 -5.32 -9.34
CA ARG A 135 1.07 -4.12 -9.36
C ARG A 135 0.69 -3.71 -7.94
N TYR A 136 0.63 -2.40 -7.72
CA TYR A 136 0.22 -1.82 -6.44
C TYR A 136 -0.86 -0.77 -6.70
N VAL A 137 -1.93 -0.82 -5.91
CA VAL A 137 -2.98 0.20 -5.84
C VAL A 137 -3.07 0.64 -4.40
N ILE A 138 -2.42 1.74 -4.08
CA ILE A 138 -2.17 2.13 -2.70
C ILE A 138 -2.55 3.57 -2.42
N MET A 139 -2.86 3.84 -1.17
CA MET A 139 -3.07 5.18 -0.67
C MET A 139 -2.01 5.50 0.39
N LEU A 140 -1.39 6.66 0.26
CA LEU A 140 -0.33 7.17 1.11
C LEU A 140 -0.57 8.64 1.47
N GLN A 141 0.22 9.17 2.40
CA GLN A 141 0.34 10.61 2.59
C GLN A 141 0.78 11.29 1.29
N ASP A 142 0.19 12.46 0.99
CA ASP A 142 0.43 13.19 -0.24
C ASP A 142 1.93 13.47 -0.49
N GLU A 143 2.67 13.93 0.52
CA GLU A 143 4.11 14.17 0.42
C GLU A 143 4.89 12.91 0.04
N VAL A 144 4.51 11.73 0.56
CA VAL A 144 5.17 10.46 0.23
C VAL A 144 4.86 10.07 -1.21
N ALA A 145 3.60 10.23 -1.63
CA ALA A 145 3.17 9.96 -2.99
C ALA A 145 3.92 10.85 -4.00
N GLU A 146 4.04 12.15 -3.72
CA GLU A 146 4.81 13.08 -4.54
C GLU A 146 6.30 12.69 -4.63
N ARG A 147 6.90 12.22 -3.53
CA ARG A 147 8.30 11.75 -3.56
C ARG A 147 8.49 10.51 -4.44
N ILE A 148 7.53 9.61 -4.48
CA ILE A 148 7.61 8.40 -5.32
C ILE A 148 7.69 8.77 -6.79
N VAL A 149 6.87 9.71 -7.26
CA VAL A 149 6.79 10.09 -8.68
C VAL A 149 7.65 11.29 -9.07
N ALA A 150 8.41 11.84 -8.13
CA ALA A 150 9.19 13.06 -8.35
C ALA A 150 10.25 12.88 -9.45
N LYS A 151 10.36 13.89 -10.32
CA LYS A 151 11.33 13.93 -11.41
C LYS A 151 12.63 14.65 -10.97
N PRO A 152 13.78 14.40 -11.62
CA PRO A 152 15.00 15.15 -11.39
C PRO A 152 14.76 16.67 -11.42
N ASN A 153 15.52 17.40 -10.59
CA ASN A 153 15.45 18.86 -10.44
C ASN A 153 14.15 19.38 -9.79
N THR A 154 13.34 18.52 -9.17
CA THR A 154 12.17 18.93 -8.37
C THR A 154 12.48 18.88 -6.87
N LYS A 155 11.70 19.61 -6.06
CA LYS A 155 11.85 19.72 -4.60
C LYS A 155 11.80 18.35 -3.90
N HIS A 156 10.92 17.46 -4.36
CA HIS A 156 10.66 16.16 -3.72
C HIS A 156 11.55 15.01 -4.22
N TYR A 157 12.42 15.30 -5.22
CA TYR A 157 13.32 14.29 -5.78
C TYR A 157 14.36 13.80 -4.77
N GLY A 158 14.51 12.49 -4.67
CA GLY A 158 15.42 11.86 -3.73
C GLY A 158 15.65 10.38 -4.04
N SER A 159 16.34 9.65 -3.14
CA SER A 159 16.63 8.23 -3.32
C SER A 159 15.39 7.35 -3.52
N ILE A 160 14.27 7.72 -2.89
CA ILE A 160 12.97 7.04 -3.10
C ILE A 160 12.51 7.22 -4.55
N SER A 161 12.58 8.44 -5.08
CA SER A 161 12.21 8.71 -6.48
C SER A 161 13.07 7.89 -7.45
N VAL A 162 14.37 7.77 -7.17
CA VAL A 162 15.29 6.94 -7.97
C VAL A 162 14.88 5.47 -7.89
N LEU A 163 14.64 4.92 -6.69
CA LEU A 163 14.20 3.54 -6.53
C LEU A 163 12.98 3.25 -7.42
N PHE A 164 11.92 4.05 -7.25
CA PHE A 164 10.68 3.80 -7.98
C PHE A 164 10.84 3.99 -9.49
N SER A 165 11.62 4.97 -9.94
CA SER A 165 11.90 5.16 -11.38
C SER A 165 12.75 4.06 -12.01
N LEU A 166 13.57 3.36 -11.22
CA LEU A 166 14.36 2.22 -11.69
C LEU A 166 13.55 0.92 -11.82
N PHE A 167 12.56 0.71 -10.96
CA PHE A 167 11.87 -0.58 -10.84
C PHE A 167 10.41 -0.54 -11.28
N THR A 168 9.83 0.66 -11.50
CA THR A 168 8.38 0.79 -11.67
C THR A 168 7.97 1.95 -12.58
N ASP A 169 6.77 1.82 -13.18
CA ASP A 169 5.97 2.96 -13.68
C ASP A 169 4.95 3.34 -12.60
N SER A 170 5.17 4.49 -11.98
CA SER A 170 4.36 4.98 -10.86
C SER A 170 3.56 6.21 -11.26
N LYS A 171 2.24 6.22 -10.95
CA LYS A 171 1.34 7.31 -11.33
C LYS A 171 0.47 7.75 -10.17
N LEU A 172 0.38 9.07 -9.94
CA LEU A 172 -0.63 9.67 -9.07
C LEU A 172 -2.00 9.54 -9.74
N GLN A 173 -3.01 9.13 -8.99
CA GLN A 173 -4.36 8.97 -9.51
C GLN A 173 -5.28 10.10 -9.05
N PHE A 174 -5.45 10.27 -7.75
CA PHE A 174 -6.29 11.33 -7.18
C PHE A 174 -6.00 11.51 -5.67
N ASN A 175 -6.32 12.70 -5.19
CA ASN A 175 -6.25 13.03 -3.77
C ASN A 175 -7.55 12.64 -3.05
N VAL A 176 -7.41 12.25 -1.78
CA VAL A 176 -8.53 11.86 -0.91
C VAL A 176 -8.62 12.82 0.27
N SER A 177 -9.80 13.40 0.45
CA SER A 177 -10.07 14.33 1.54
C SER A 177 -9.98 13.67 2.90
N ASN A 178 -9.49 14.41 3.88
CA ASN A 178 -9.42 13.97 5.29
C ASN A 178 -10.79 13.58 5.86
N ASN A 179 -11.88 14.12 5.30
CA ASN A 179 -13.25 13.80 5.72
C ASN A 179 -13.69 12.37 5.35
N CYS A 180 -12.94 11.70 4.47
CA CYS A 180 -13.21 10.31 4.09
C CYS A 180 -12.69 9.29 5.12
N PHE A 181 -12.11 9.75 6.23
CA PHE A 181 -11.47 8.89 7.24
C PHE A 181 -12.02 9.10 8.66
N GLU A 182 -11.95 8.04 9.47
CA GLU A 182 -12.18 8.08 10.90
C GLU A 182 -11.02 7.35 11.64
N PRO A 183 -10.27 8.02 12.53
CA PRO A 183 -10.25 9.46 12.75
C PRO A 183 -9.72 10.23 11.54
N LYS A 184 -10.04 11.52 11.45
CA LYS A 184 -9.56 12.37 10.36
C LYS A 184 -8.04 12.58 10.47
N PRO A 185 -7.24 12.24 9.45
CA PRO A 185 -5.82 12.55 9.43
C PRO A 185 -5.58 14.07 9.32
N LYS A 186 -4.39 14.51 9.74
CA LYS A 186 -4.01 15.92 9.65
C LYS A 186 -3.56 16.36 8.25
N ILE A 187 -3.19 15.41 7.40
CA ILE A 187 -2.62 15.62 6.07
C ILE A 187 -3.44 14.87 5.04
N LEU A 188 -3.43 15.38 3.81
CA LEU A 188 -4.10 14.76 2.67
C LEU A 188 -3.47 13.40 2.35
N SER A 189 -4.28 12.55 1.79
CA SER A 189 -3.85 11.26 1.23
C SER A 189 -3.97 11.28 -0.29
N THR A 190 -3.11 10.52 -0.96
CA THR A 190 -3.10 10.40 -2.41
C THR A 190 -3.07 8.94 -2.79
N VAL A 191 -3.90 8.57 -3.77
CA VAL A 191 -3.92 7.23 -4.35
C VAL A 191 -2.93 7.18 -5.50
N LEU A 192 -2.12 6.11 -5.51
CA LEU A 192 -1.17 5.80 -6.58
C LEU A 192 -1.46 4.43 -7.18
N THR A 193 -1.12 4.29 -8.45
CA THR A 193 -0.87 2.99 -9.07
C THR A 193 0.62 2.87 -9.36
N ILE A 194 1.17 1.70 -9.08
CA ILE A 194 2.57 1.38 -9.34
C ILE A 194 2.59 0.06 -10.09
N GLN A 195 3.20 0.05 -11.26
CA GLN A 195 3.39 -1.15 -12.07
C GLN A 195 4.87 -1.50 -12.04
N ARG A 196 5.20 -2.73 -11.59
CA ARG A 196 6.58 -3.23 -11.67
C ARG A 196 6.96 -3.41 -13.12
N GLU A 197 8.12 -2.92 -13.50
CA GLU A 197 8.71 -3.17 -14.79
C GLU A 197 9.65 -4.37 -14.72
N THR A 198 9.41 -5.36 -15.57
CA THR A 198 10.26 -6.55 -15.76
C THR A 198 11.38 -6.25 -16.75
N LEU A 199 12.16 -5.20 -16.50
CA LEU A 199 13.24 -4.84 -17.41
C LEU A 199 14.57 -5.43 -16.96
N VAL A 200 15.44 -5.57 -17.94
CA VAL A 200 16.79 -6.12 -17.91
C VAL A 200 17.63 -5.65 -16.73
N ASP A 201 18.35 -6.60 -16.10
CA ASP A 201 19.42 -6.41 -15.13
C ASP A 201 19.04 -5.75 -13.78
N GLU A 202 18.35 -6.54 -12.94
CA GLU A 202 18.03 -6.13 -11.55
C GLU A 202 19.30 -5.78 -10.75
N GLU A 203 20.42 -6.44 -10.97
CA GLU A 203 21.66 -6.17 -10.23
C GLU A 203 22.19 -4.75 -10.48
N ILE A 204 22.17 -4.30 -11.73
CA ILE A 204 22.57 -2.92 -12.07
C ILE A 204 21.64 -1.90 -11.41
N ARG A 205 20.33 -2.18 -11.38
CA ARG A 205 19.35 -1.29 -10.75
C ARG A 205 19.55 -1.20 -9.25
N PHE A 206 19.81 -2.33 -8.58
CA PHE A 206 20.13 -2.32 -7.16
C PHE A 206 21.42 -1.53 -6.87
N LYS A 207 22.47 -1.71 -7.65
CA LYS A 207 23.71 -0.91 -7.53
C LYS A 207 23.45 0.59 -7.72
N ALA A 208 22.67 0.96 -8.72
CA ALA A 208 22.29 2.36 -8.97
C ALA A 208 21.48 2.95 -7.80
N PHE A 209 20.56 2.19 -7.23
CA PHE A 209 19.81 2.60 -6.06
C PHE A 209 20.72 2.80 -4.83
N GLU A 210 21.63 1.86 -4.54
CA GLU A 210 22.59 2.00 -3.42
C GLU A 210 23.46 3.25 -3.56
N ILE A 211 23.99 3.51 -4.77
CA ILE A 211 24.74 4.74 -5.06
C ILE A 211 23.86 5.98 -4.80
N SER A 212 22.59 5.95 -5.22
CA SER A 212 21.67 7.06 -5.00
C SER A 212 21.44 7.34 -3.53
N LYS A 213 21.31 6.30 -2.67
CA LYS A 213 21.16 6.49 -1.22
C LYS A 213 22.34 7.28 -0.64
N ILE A 214 23.56 6.93 -1.03
CA ILE A 214 24.78 7.62 -0.59
C ILE A 214 24.78 9.07 -1.08
N ALA A 215 24.48 9.28 -2.36
CA ALA A 215 24.46 10.63 -2.98
C ALA A 215 23.44 11.56 -2.28
N PHE A 216 22.29 11.05 -1.90
CA PHE A 216 21.23 11.84 -1.24
C PHE A 216 21.42 12.04 0.27
N GLN A 217 22.35 11.35 0.94
CA GLN A 217 22.67 11.62 2.35
C GLN A 217 23.19 13.05 2.57
N GLN A 218 23.83 13.65 1.56
CA GLN A 218 24.41 14.98 1.64
C GLN A 218 24.04 15.84 0.44
N LYS A 219 22.76 16.11 0.24
CA LYS A 219 22.18 16.83 -0.92
C LYS A 219 22.90 18.14 -1.34
N ARG A 220 23.66 18.77 -0.44
CA ARG A 220 24.36 20.04 -0.71
C ARG A 220 25.86 19.91 -0.91
N LYS A 221 26.44 18.72 -0.79
CA LYS A 221 27.88 18.51 -1.02
C LYS A 221 28.10 17.90 -2.41
N LYS A 222 29.14 18.39 -3.09
CA LYS A 222 29.60 17.75 -4.34
C LYS A 222 30.07 16.34 -4.02
N ILE A 223 29.72 15.38 -4.86
CA ILE A 223 30.32 14.03 -4.84
C ILE A 223 31.79 14.25 -5.20
N LYS A 224 32.68 14.02 -4.25
CA LYS A 224 34.12 14.01 -4.55
C LYS A 224 34.44 12.65 -5.16
N THR A 225 35.03 12.68 -6.37
CA THR A 225 35.71 11.54 -6.98
C THR A 225 36.94 11.19 -6.15
#